data_a2719d5e1554babc52dd3146799f8fcd
#
_entry.id   a2719d5e1554babc52dd3146799f8fcd
#
_cell.length_a   1.000
_cell.length_b   1.000
_cell.length_c   1.000
_cell.angle_alpha   90.00
_cell.angle_beta   90.00
_cell.angle_gamma   90.00
#
_symmetry.space_group_name_H-M   'P 1'
#
loop_
_entity.id
_entity.type
_entity.pdbx_description
1 polymer ?
#
loop_
_entity_poly.entity_id
_entity_poly.type
_entity_poly.pdbx_seq_one_letter_code
_entity_poly.pdbx_strand_id
1 'polypeptide(L)'
;MARYLITQSLLSSWSYVHNCWEGCEEDAMASFLSTLRREPAEVTEAMQNGIEFENAVYAEASGQLRPPHPKWERGICEVAAFLKGAQFQVRVQREIQIAGMTFLVYGVLDALQAGIISDVKFKNKSFGSLDLAGEYFDSPQHPFYFFMVPEARLFRYLVSDGTDLYIEQYTPDETPDAGELIAEFVDFLNVTGHMETYKKYWAARE
;
A
#
# COMPACT_ATOMS: atom_id res chain seq x y z
N MET A 1 -1.90 -28.06 -5.02
CA MET A 1 -0.76 -27.60 -4.19
C MET A 1 -1.26 -26.55 -3.24
N ALA A 2 -0.71 -26.46 -2.03
CA ALA A 2 -1.09 -25.39 -1.12
C ALA A 2 -0.70 -24.04 -1.72
N ARG A 3 -1.61 -23.06 -1.65
CA ARG A 3 -1.38 -21.67 -2.07
C ARG A 3 -1.23 -20.81 -0.83
N TYR A 4 -0.38 -19.81 -0.91
CA TYR A 4 -0.13 -18.88 0.19
C TYR A 4 -0.43 -17.45 -0.25
N LEU A 5 -1.04 -16.67 0.61
CA LEU A 5 -1.45 -15.31 0.31
C LEU A 5 -0.31 -14.33 0.55
N ILE A 6 -0.06 -13.46 -0.41
CA ILE A 6 0.79 -12.27 -0.25
C ILE A 6 -0.07 -11.04 -0.46
N THR A 7 0.00 -10.10 0.48
CA THR A 7 -0.69 -8.81 0.40
C THR A 7 0.30 -7.65 0.45
N GLN A 8 -0.11 -6.51 -0.05
CA GLN A 8 0.67 -5.29 0.00
C GLN A 8 1.06 -4.92 1.45
N SER A 9 0.13 -5.03 2.41
CA SER A 9 0.40 -4.72 3.82
C SER A 9 1.46 -5.63 4.44
N LEU A 10 1.49 -6.92 4.06
CA LEU A 10 2.52 -7.85 4.52
C LEU A 10 3.90 -7.46 3.97
N LEU A 11 3.98 -7.15 2.67
CA LEU A 11 5.25 -6.71 2.06
C LEU A 11 5.71 -5.37 2.60
N SER A 12 4.81 -4.41 2.85
CA SER A 12 5.17 -3.13 3.45
C SER A 12 5.69 -3.29 4.87
N SER A 13 5.08 -4.18 5.66
CA SER A 13 5.56 -4.46 7.01
C SER A 13 6.95 -5.12 7.01
N TRP A 14 7.22 -6.01 6.04
CA TRP A 14 8.53 -6.61 5.84
C TRP A 14 9.57 -5.58 5.33
N SER A 15 9.23 -4.78 4.32
CA SER A 15 10.10 -3.73 3.78
C SER A 15 10.53 -2.75 4.88
N TYR A 16 9.64 -2.43 5.82
CA TYR A 16 9.95 -1.56 6.94
C TYR A 16 11.04 -2.13 7.87
N VAL A 17 11.20 -3.45 7.99
CA VAL A 17 12.30 -4.06 8.76
C VAL A 17 13.68 -3.67 8.19
N HIS A 18 13.77 -3.47 6.87
CA HIS A 18 15.02 -3.13 6.21
C HIS A 18 15.24 -1.61 6.09
N ASN A 19 14.17 -0.83 6.08
CA ASN A 19 14.19 0.61 5.81
C ASN A 19 13.85 1.46 7.05
N CYS A 20 13.79 0.85 8.24
CA CYS A 20 13.53 1.57 9.47
C CYS A 20 14.76 2.41 9.90
N TRP A 21 14.52 3.40 10.73
CA TRP A 21 15.56 4.27 11.27
C TRP A 21 16.52 3.46 12.17
N GLU A 22 17.76 3.89 12.23
CA GLU A 22 18.75 3.33 13.16
C GLU A 22 18.21 3.34 14.61
N GLY A 23 18.22 2.19 15.24
CA GLY A 23 17.70 1.97 16.61
C GLY A 23 16.21 1.61 16.70
N CYS A 24 15.51 1.46 15.55
CA CYS A 24 14.12 1.00 15.51
C CYS A 24 13.97 -0.45 15.00
N GLU A 25 15.08 -1.18 14.82
CA GLU A 25 15.12 -2.49 14.16
C GLU A 25 14.32 -3.53 14.96
N GLU A 26 14.40 -3.51 16.30
CA GLU A 26 13.65 -4.42 17.17
C GLU A 26 12.15 -4.16 17.09
N ASP A 27 11.74 -2.90 17.10
CA ASP A 27 10.33 -2.51 17.00
C ASP A 27 9.77 -2.82 15.60
N ALA A 28 10.54 -2.59 14.53
CA ALA A 28 10.19 -2.93 13.18
C ALA A 28 9.99 -4.45 13.02
N MET A 29 10.91 -5.25 13.56
CA MET A 29 10.80 -6.70 13.54
C MET A 29 9.60 -7.18 14.37
N ALA A 30 9.36 -6.63 15.54
CA ALA A 30 8.21 -6.97 16.39
C ALA A 30 6.88 -6.66 15.65
N SER A 31 6.81 -5.51 14.99
CA SER A 31 5.66 -5.10 14.18
C SER A 31 5.43 -6.05 12.99
N PHE A 32 6.51 -6.42 12.29
CA PHE A 32 6.44 -7.41 11.21
C PHE A 32 5.93 -8.77 11.72
N LEU A 33 6.44 -9.26 12.83
CA LEU A 33 6.01 -10.54 13.40
C LEU A 33 4.55 -10.54 13.86
N SER A 34 4.06 -9.41 14.38
CA SER A 34 2.65 -9.21 14.68
C SER A 34 1.80 -9.29 13.41
N THR A 35 2.20 -8.59 12.34
CA THR A 35 1.56 -8.66 11.02
C THR A 35 1.59 -10.08 10.46
N LEU A 36 2.73 -10.77 10.55
CA LEU A 36 2.92 -12.14 10.08
C LEU A 36 1.98 -13.13 10.79
N ARG A 37 1.69 -12.92 12.07
CA ARG A 37 0.74 -13.70 12.86
C ARG A 37 -0.70 -13.25 12.71
N ARG A 38 -0.96 -12.19 11.93
CA ARG A 38 -2.27 -11.55 11.78
C ARG A 38 -2.87 -11.11 13.11
N GLU A 39 -2.03 -10.63 14.01
CA GLU A 39 -2.50 -10.08 15.28
C GLU A 39 -3.26 -8.77 15.03
N PRO A 40 -4.35 -8.51 15.76
CA PRO A 40 -5.07 -7.25 15.60
C PRO A 40 -4.17 -6.05 15.92
N ALA A 41 -4.12 -5.08 15.02
CA ALA A 41 -3.46 -3.81 15.28
C ALA A 41 -4.42 -2.82 15.94
N GLU A 42 -3.92 -2.02 16.87
CA GLU A 42 -4.68 -0.89 17.40
C GLU A 42 -4.80 0.20 16.34
N VAL A 43 -6.02 0.68 16.17
CA VAL A 43 -6.28 1.79 15.25
C VAL A 43 -5.86 3.09 15.92
N THR A 44 -4.80 3.71 15.42
CA THR A 44 -4.32 5.00 15.92
C THR A 44 -5.19 6.15 15.41
N GLU A 45 -5.14 7.31 16.07
CA GLU A 45 -5.77 8.53 15.57
C GLU A 45 -5.31 8.89 14.15
N ALA A 46 -4.02 8.69 13.86
CA ALA A 46 -3.46 8.93 12.53
C ALA A 46 -4.08 8.03 11.47
N MET A 47 -4.29 6.75 11.78
CA MET A 47 -4.97 5.81 10.87
C MET A 47 -6.44 6.19 10.70
N GLN A 48 -7.13 6.59 11.77
CA GLN A 48 -8.52 7.03 11.71
C GLN A 48 -8.69 8.28 10.83
N ASN A 49 -7.80 9.26 10.98
CA ASN A 49 -7.79 10.46 10.14
C ASN A 49 -7.54 10.12 8.65
N GLY A 50 -6.63 9.17 8.38
CA GLY A 50 -6.38 8.68 7.02
C GLY A 50 -7.63 8.07 6.39
N ILE A 51 -8.33 7.20 7.13
CA ILE A 51 -9.58 6.56 6.68
C ILE A 51 -10.69 7.61 6.44
N GLU A 52 -10.82 8.59 7.34
CA GLU A 52 -11.80 9.66 7.20
C GLU A 52 -11.54 10.53 5.96
N PHE A 53 -10.26 10.92 5.75
CA PHE A 53 -9.85 11.70 4.59
C PHE A 53 -10.11 10.93 3.28
N GLU A 54 -9.69 9.68 3.19
CA GLU A 54 -9.87 8.82 2.03
C GLU A 54 -11.35 8.64 1.67
N ASN A 55 -12.21 8.35 2.66
CA ASN A 55 -13.64 8.22 2.45
C ASN A 55 -14.27 9.53 1.95
N ALA A 56 -13.84 10.68 2.47
CA ALA A 56 -14.32 11.98 2.00
C ALA A 56 -13.88 12.27 0.57
N VAL A 57 -12.65 11.91 0.20
CA VAL A 57 -12.13 12.00 -1.18
C VAL A 57 -12.96 11.15 -2.14
N TYR A 58 -13.27 9.90 -1.78
CA TYR A 58 -14.07 9.02 -2.64
C TYR A 58 -15.50 9.52 -2.81
N ALA A 59 -16.12 10.01 -1.74
CA ALA A 59 -17.44 10.61 -1.82
C ALA A 59 -17.47 11.81 -2.75
N GLU A 60 -16.49 12.72 -2.63
CA GLU A 60 -16.36 13.91 -3.48
C GLU A 60 -16.11 13.53 -4.95
N ALA A 61 -15.17 12.62 -5.22
CA ALA A 61 -14.82 12.18 -6.57
C ALA A 61 -15.99 11.46 -7.27
N SER A 62 -16.85 10.77 -6.50
CA SER A 62 -18.06 10.09 -6.98
C SER A 62 -19.27 11.02 -7.13
N GLY A 63 -19.15 12.31 -6.77
CA GLY A 63 -20.27 13.26 -6.78
C GLY A 63 -21.34 12.98 -5.72
N GLN A 64 -21.00 12.29 -4.65
CA GLN A 64 -21.90 12.06 -3.53
C GLN A 64 -21.99 13.32 -2.67
N LEU A 65 -23.21 13.62 -2.19
CA LEU A 65 -23.40 14.73 -1.26
C LEU A 65 -22.75 14.40 0.08
N ARG A 66 -21.87 15.29 0.52
CA ARG A 66 -21.25 15.27 1.85
C ARG A 66 -21.19 16.69 2.42
N PRO A 67 -21.21 16.86 3.75
CA PRO A 67 -20.91 18.16 4.33
C PRO A 67 -19.43 18.53 4.07
N PRO A 68 -19.11 19.83 3.92
CA PRO A 68 -17.72 20.28 3.86
C PRO A 68 -16.95 19.87 5.11
N HIS A 69 -15.71 19.40 4.94
CA HIS A 69 -14.87 19.01 6.06
C HIS A 69 -14.23 20.27 6.71
N PRO A 70 -14.34 20.45 8.03
CA PRO A 70 -13.94 21.71 8.67
C PRO A 70 -12.44 22.03 8.57
N LYS A 71 -11.59 21.01 8.36
CA LYS A 71 -10.13 21.16 8.34
C LYS A 71 -9.51 20.82 6.97
N TRP A 72 -10.07 19.86 6.23
CA TRP A 72 -9.40 19.23 5.08
C TRP A 72 -10.12 19.44 3.75
N GLU A 73 -11.12 20.30 3.72
CA GLU A 73 -11.98 20.49 2.52
C GLU A 73 -11.18 20.78 1.26
N ARG A 74 -10.17 21.64 1.36
CA ARG A 74 -9.33 21.98 0.22
C ARG A 74 -8.57 20.77 -0.30
N GLY A 75 -7.86 20.04 0.56
CA GLY A 75 -7.11 18.83 0.19
C GLY A 75 -8.01 17.73 -0.38
N ILE A 76 -9.21 17.53 0.22
CA ILE A 76 -10.20 16.58 -0.29
C ILE A 76 -10.62 16.93 -1.72
N CYS A 77 -10.98 18.18 -1.99
CA CYS A 77 -11.38 18.62 -3.34
C CYS A 77 -10.24 18.51 -4.36
N GLU A 78 -9.00 18.86 -3.96
CA GLU A 78 -7.84 18.77 -4.83
C GLU A 78 -7.52 17.32 -5.20
N VAL A 79 -7.47 16.39 -4.23
CA VAL A 79 -7.25 14.97 -4.49
C VAL A 79 -8.39 14.36 -5.32
N ALA A 80 -9.63 14.64 -4.96
CA ALA A 80 -10.82 14.13 -5.65
C ALA A 80 -10.87 14.55 -7.13
N ALA A 81 -10.32 15.71 -7.47
CA ALA A 81 -10.26 16.18 -8.86
C ALA A 81 -9.45 15.23 -9.77
N PHE A 82 -8.40 14.56 -9.23
CA PHE A 82 -7.61 13.56 -9.95
C PHE A 82 -8.32 12.22 -10.10
N LEU A 83 -9.36 11.96 -9.29
CA LEU A 83 -10.02 10.66 -9.22
C LEU A 83 -11.42 10.65 -9.86
N LYS A 84 -11.85 11.74 -10.51
CA LYS A 84 -13.14 11.80 -11.19
C LYS A 84 -13.24 10.74 -12.29
N GLY A 85 -14.27 9.88 -12.16
CA GLY A 85 -14.50 8.77 -13.09
C GLY A 85 -13.64 7.54 -12.86
N ALA A 86 -12.87 7.49 -11.76
CA ALA A 86 -12.16 6.29 -11.35
C ALA A 86 -13.10 5.23 -10.77
N GLN A 87 -12.69 3.97 -10.86
CA GLN A 87 -13.24 2.88 -10.07
C GLN A 87 -12.50 2.81 -8.73
N PHE A 88 -13.24 2.74 -7.62
CA PHE A 88 -12.67 2.71 -6.28
C PHE A 88 -12.67 1.31 -5.70
N GLN A 89 -11.70 1.03 -4.82
CA GLN A 89 -11.59 -0.21 -4.06
C GLN A 89 -11.59 -1.45 -4.96
N VAL A 90 -10.83 -1.38 -6.06
CA VAL A 90 -10.77 -2.44 -7.07
C VAL A 90 -9.94 -3.61 -6.56
N ARG A 91 -10.59 -4.76 -6.38
CA ARG A 91 -9.90 -5.99 -5.96
C ARG A 91 -9.16 -6.61 -7.13
N VAL A 92 -7.88 -6.88 -6.92
CA VAL A 92 -6.99 -7.49 -7.91
C VAL A 92 -6.23 -8.65 -7.30
N GLN A 93 -5.94 -9.66 -8.12
CA GLN A 93 -5.15 -10.80 -7.69
C GLN A 93 -4.43 -11.46 -8.87
N ARG A 94 -3.28 -12.06 -8.59
CA ARG A 94 -2.51 -12.84 -9.57
C ARG A 94 -1.72 -13.93 -8.87
N GLU A 95 -1.54 -15.08 -9.55
CA GLU A 95 -0.69 -16.14 -9.03
C GLU A 95 0.74 -16.02 -9.55
N ILE A 96 1.70 -16.39 -8.69
CA ILE A 96 3.11 -16.50 -9.04
C ILE A 96 3.69 -17.76 -8.39
N GLN A 97 4.68 -18.39 -9.04
CA GLN A 97 5.43 -19.51 -8.49
C GLN A 97 6.87 -19.09 -8.22
N ILE A 98 7.30 -19.22 -6.96
CA ILE A 98 8.63 -18.88 -6.50
C ILE A 98 9.13 -19.97 -5.55
N ALA A 99 10.36 -20.42 -5.73
CA ALA A 99 11.00 -21.45 -4.90
C ALA A 99 10.14 -22.73 -4.68
N GLY A 100 9.38 -23.15 -5.72
CA GLY A 100 8.51 -24.31 -5.66
C GLY A 100 7.21 -24.13 -4.90
N MET A 101 6.90 -22.91 -4.44
CA MET A 101 5.66 -22.55 -3.78
C MET A 101 4.77 -21.73 -4.71
N THR A 102 3.45 -21.86 -4.56
CA THR A 102 2.47 -21.04 -5.29
C THR A 102 1.94 -19.96 -4.36
N PHE A 103 2.03 -18.72 -4.80
CA PHE A 103 1.53 -17.56 -4.07
C PHE A 103 0.34 -16.94 -4.81
N LEU A 104 -0.71 -16.63 -4.06
CA LEU A 104 -1.80 -15.77 -4.49
C LEU A 104 -1.49 -14.34 -4.02
N VAL A 105 -1.05 -13.52 -4.94
CA VAL A 105 -0.81 -12.09 -4.73
C VAL A 105 -2.16 -11.39 -4.79
N TYR A 106 -2.55 -10.69 -3.73
CA TYR A 106 -3.86 -10.06 -3.59
C TYR A 106 -3.73 -8.62 -3.07
N GLY A 107 -4.48 -7.72 -3.65
CA GLY A 107 -4.57 -6.34 -3.20
C GLY A 107 -5.89 -5.69 -3.54
N VAL A 108 -6.08 -4.49 -2.97
CA VAL A 108 -7.21 -3.61 -3.27
C VAL A 108 -6.61 -2.27 -3.69
N LEU A 109 -6.87 -1.86 -4.92
CA LEU A 109 -6.47 -0.56 -5.42
C LEU A 109 -7.42 0.49 -4.88
N ASP A 110 -6.89 1.60 -4.40
CA ASP A 110 -7.71 2.74 -3.96
C ASP A 110 -8.52 3.28 -5.12
N ALA A 111 -7.86 3.55 -6.25
CA ALA A 111 -8.53 4.00 -7.46
C ALA A 111 -7.84 3.50 -8.73
N LEU A 112 -8.63 3.13 -9.74
CA LEU A 112 -8.17 2.73 -11.07
C LEU A 112 -8.91 3.51 -12.14
N GLN A 113 -8.17 4.18 -13.02
CA GLN A 113 -8.73 4.95 -14.12
C GLN A 113 -7.82 4.91 -15.36
N ALA A 114 -8.32 4.39 -16.47
CA ALA A 114 -7.62 4.43 -17.77
C ALA A 114 -6.15 3.96 -17.73
N GLY A 115 -5.85 2.88 -16.97
CA GLY A 115 -4.50 2.35 -16.80
C GLY A 115 -3.62 3.14 -15.83
N ILE A 116 -4.21 4.04 -15.04
CA ILE A 116 -3.55 4.75 -13.93
C ILE A 116 -4.09 4.18 -12.63
N ILE A 117 -3.20 3.68 -11.79
CA ILE A 117 -3.49 3.33 -10.41
C ILE A 117 -3.19 4.55 -9.56
N SER A 118 -4.13 4.98 -8.74
CA SER A 118 -3.90 6.07 -7.78
C SER A 118 -4.14 5.56 -6.37
N ASP A 119 -3.24 5.94 -5.47
CA ASP A 119 -3.26 5.60 -4.06
C ASP A 119 -3.30 6.89 -3.25
N VAL A 120 -4.25 6.99 -2.32
CA VAL A 120 -4.48 8.19 -1.51
C VAL A 120 -3.74 8.08 -0.20
N LYS A 121 -2.91 9.06 0.12
CA LYS A 121 -2.15 9.14 1.37
C LYS A 121 -2.48 10.41 2.12
N PHE A 122 -2.77 10.29 3.41
CA PHE A 122 -3.00 11.41 4.29
C PHE A 122 -1.87 11.57 5.31
N LYS A 123 -1.34 12.79 5.43
CA LYS A 123 -0.33 13.16 6.41
C LYS A 123 -0.93 14.07 7.48
N ASN A 124 -0.84 13.68 8.75
CA ASN A 124 -1.32 14.52 9.86
C ASN A 124 -0.43 15.75 10.15
N LYS A 125 0.69 15.90 9.44
CA LYS A 125 1.63 17.03 9.58
C LYS A 125 1.64 17.82 8.27
N SER A 126 1.70 19.15 8.39
CA SER A 126 1.84 20.04 7.24
C SER A 126 3.12 19.75 6.45
N PHE A 127 3.04 19.86 5.14
CA PHE A 127 4.15 19.63 4.21
C PHE A 127 5.36 20.55 4.46
N GLY A 128 5.14 21.74 5.01
CA GLY A 128 6.24 22.67 5.37
C GLY A 128 7.28 22.11 6.35
N SER A 129 6.98 20.96 6.99
CA SER A 129 7.87 20.26 7.94
C SER A 129 8.35 18.89 7.44
N LEU A 130 8.03 18.50 6.21
CA LEU A 130 8.30 17.18 5.65
C LEU A 130 9.15 17.28 4.38
N ASP A 131 10.11 16.38 4.24
CA ASP A 131 10.72 16.07 2.97
C ASP A 131 9.91 14.95 2.32
N LEU A 132 9.20 15.29 1.23
CA LEU A 132 8.29 14.35 0.56
C LEU A 132 8.92 13.75 -0.70
N ALA A 133 9.99 14.34 -1.22
CA ALA A 133 10.56 13.91 -2.49
C ALA A 133 11.14 12.49 -2.38
N GLY A 134 10.58 11.55 -3.14
CA GLY A 134 11.02 10.16 -3.14
C GLY A 134 10.63 9.35 -1.90
N GLU A 135 9.66 9.83 -1.11
CA GLU A 135 9.20 9.12 0.11
C GLU A 135 8.71 7.70 -0.19
N TYR A 136 8.16 7.49 -1.39
CA TYR A 136 7.62 6.19 -1.80
C TYR A 136 8.53 5.41 -2.75
N PHE A 137 9.77 5.86 -2.97
CA PHE A 137 10.71 5.23 -3.90
C PHE A 137 10.95 3.76 -3.56
N ASP A 138 11.20 3.44 -2.30
CA ASP A 138 11.43 2.06 -1.82
C ASP A 138 10.14 1.34 -1.39
N SER A 139 8.97 1.90 -1.71
CA SER A 139 7.71 1.28 -1.37
C SER A 139 7.47 0.01 -2.21
N PRO A 140 7.16 -1.14 -1.60
CA PRO A 140 6.80 -2.34 -2.35
C PRO A 140 5.42 -2.25 -3.02
N GLN A 141 4.69 -1.16 -2.82
CA GLN A 141 3.30 -1.03 -3.23
C GLN A 141 3.15 -0.91 -4.74
N HIS A 142 3.89 0.00 -5.39
CA HIS A 142 3.77 0.20 -6.83
C HIS A 142 4.29 -0.98 -7.66
N PRO A 143 5.45 -1.65 -7.32
CA PRO A 143 5.84 -2.89 -7.99
C PRO A 143 4.77 -3.98 -7.89
N PHE A 144 4.24 -4.15 -6.68
CA PHE A 144 3.23 -5.14 -6.38
C PHE A 144 1.94 -4.94 -7.19
N TYR A 145 1.48 -3.71 -7.35
CA TYR A 145 0.28 -3.42 -8.11
C TYR A 145 0.49 -3.46 -9.62
N PHE A 146 1.65 -3.07 -10.14
CA PHE A 146 1.98 -3.26 -11.55
C PHE A 146 2.02 -4.76 -11.92
N PHE A 147 2.52 -5.60 -11.03
CA PHE A 147 2.48 -7.03 -11.24
C PHE A 147 1.04 -7.56 -11.36
N MET A 148 0.12 -7.09 -10.51
CA MET A 148 -1.28 -7.55 -10.54
C MET A 148 -2.10 -6.95 -11.68
N VAL A 149 -1.72 -5.77 -12.18
CA VAL A 149 -2.42 -5.02 -13.22
C VAL A 149 -1.42 -4.66 -14.33
N PRO A 150 -1.00 -5.64 -15.16
CA PRO A 150 0.07 -5.43 -16.15
C PRO A 150 -0.29 -4.43 -17.25
N GLU A 151 -1.56 -4.10 -17.42
CA GLU A 151 -2.04 -3.03 -18.32
C GLU A 151 -1.91 -1.62 -17.71
N ALA A 152 -1.59 -1.51 -16.42
CA ALA A 152 -1.33 -0.23 -15.80
C ALA A 152 0.00 0.35 -16.30
N ARG A 153 -0.03 1.62 -16.64
CA ARG A 153 1.12 2.36 -17.19
C ARG A 153 1.66 3.43 -16.26
N LEU A 154 0.93 3.72 -15.20
CA LEU A 154 1.30 4.72 -14.20
C LEU A 154 0.74 4.32 -12.83
N PHE A 155 1.57 4.42 -11.81
CA PHE A 155 1.17 4.43 -10.42
C PHE A 155 1.37 5.83 -9.84
N ARG A 156 0.39 6.32 -9.10
CA ARG A 156 0.40 7.68 -8.55
C ARG A 156 0.04 7.67 -7.09
N TYR A 157 0.92 8.19 -6.27
CA TYR A 157 0.60 8.56 -4.89
C TYR A 157 0.04 9.97 -4.87
N LEU A 158 -1.16 10.13 -4.33
CA LEU A 158 -1.82 11.40 -4.08
C LEU A 158 -1.73 11.69 -2.59
N VAL A 159 -0.72 12.43 -2.19
CA VAL A 159 -0.39 12.69 -0.78
C VAL A 159 -0.93 14.05 -0.38
N SER A 160 -1.77 14.13 0.65
CA SER A 160 -2.31 15.40 1.13
C SER A 160 -2.13 15.54 2.64
N ASP A 161 -1.90 16.76 3.10
CA ASP A 161 -1.96 17.14 4.52
C ASP A 161 -3.33 17.73 4.92
N GLY A 162 -4.31 17.64 3.99
CA GLY A 162 -5.63 18.23 4.12
C GLY A 162 -5.76 19.64 3.53
N THR A 163 -4.65 20.26 3.19
CA THR A 163 -4.59 21.62 2.60
C THR A 163 -3.91 21.59 1.24
N ASP A 164 -2.73 21.00 1.18
CA ASP A 164 -1.89 20.94 -0.01
C ASP A 164 -1.83 19.49 -0.55
N LEU A 165 -1.50 19.35 -1.84
CA LEU A 165 -1.36 18.09 -2.53
C LEU A 165 0.06 17.96 -3.09
N TYR A 166 0.73 16.86 -2.75
CA TYR A 166 1.96 16.38 -3.36
C TYR A 166 1.67 15.13 -4.19
N ILE A 167 2.29 15.04 -5.37
CA ILE A 167 2.10 13.92 -6.29
C ILE A 167 3.44 13.27 -6.58
N GLU A 168 3.53 11.98 -6.33
CA GLU A 168 4.67 11.15 -6.70
C GLU A 168 4.20 10.07 -7.67
N GLN A 169 4.96 9.83 -8.74
CA GLN A 169 4.53 8.96 -9.84
C GLN A 169 5.64 8.01 -10.24
N TYR A 170 5.23 6.78 -10.63
CA TYR A 170 6.12 5.74 -11.11
C TYR A 170 5.55 5.07 -12.35
N THR A 171 6.44 4.70 -13.27
CA THR A 171 6.12 3.85 -14.42
C THR A 171 6.62 2.43 -14.19
N PRO A 172 6.10 1.42 -14.90
CA PRO A 172 6.61 0.04 -14.78
C PRO A 172 8.12 -0.08 -15.03
N ASP A 173 8.67 0.73 -15.96
CA ASP A 173 10.09 0.68 -16.34
C ASP A 173 11.02 1.27 -15.25
N GLU A 174 10.48 2.09 -14.34
CA GLU A 174 11.20 2.69 -13.21
C GLU A 174 11.06 1.89 -11.92
N THR A 175 10.38 0.75 -11.99
CA THR A 175 9.92 0.00 -10.83
C THR A 175 10.61 -1.36 -10.77
N PRO A 176 11.09 -1.82 -9.60
CA PRO A 176 11.64 -3.17 -9.44
C PRO A 176 10.65 -4.27 -9.84
N ASP A 177 11.17 -5.42 -10.25
CA ASP A 177 10.34 -6.59 -10.53
C ASP A 177 9.69 -7.14 -9.25
N ALA A 178 8.38 -7.27 -9.26
CA ALA A 178 7.65 -7.77 -8.09
C ALA A 178 7.96 -9.24 -7.77
N GLY A 179 8.35 -10.03 -8.76
CA GLY A 179 8.77 -11.42 -8.57
C GLY A 179 10.08 -11.50 -7.79
N GLU A 180 11.05 -10.62 -8.10
CA GLU A 180 12.29 -10.49 -7.34
C GLU A 180 12.01 -10.06 -5.90
N LEU A 181 11.17 -9.04 -5.70
CA LEU A 181 10.75 -8.58 -4.37
C LEU A 181 10.10 -9.70 -3.53
N ILE A 182 9.22 -10.49 -4.16
CA ILE A 182 8.59 -11.62 -3.48
C ILE A 182 9.60 -12.74 -3.19
N ALA A 183 10.57 -12.97 -4.07
CA ALA A 183 11.64 -13.95 -3.84
C ALA A 183 12.51 -13.55 -2.64
N GLU A 184 12.90 -12.28 -2.54
CA GLU A 184 13.63 -11.74 -1.39
C GLU A 184 12.85 -11.89 -0.08
N PHE A 185 11.54 -11.62 -0.11
CA PHE A 185 10.67 -11.85 1.04
C PHE A 185 10.64 -13.33 1.45
N VAL A 186 10.54 -14.26 0.49
CA VAL A 186 10.56 -15.70 0.75
C VAL A 186 11.91 -16.15 1.33
N ASP A 187 13.01 -15.64 0.81
CA ASP A 187 14.35 -15.92 1.30
C ASP A 187 14.54 -15.37 2.72
N PHE A 188 14.06 -14.16 2.98
CA PHE A 188 14.04 -13.58 4.33
C PHE A 188 13.29 -14.49 5.32
N LEU A 189 12.11 -14.98 4.98
CA LEU A 189 11.35 -15.90 5.84
C LEU A 189 12.11 -17.21 6.13
N ASN A 190 12.83 -17.73 5.14
CA ASN A 190 13.64 -18.94 5.30
C ASN A 190 14.86 -18.70 6.20
N VAL A 191 15.61 -17.63 5.94
CA VAL A 191 16.84 -17.30 6.68
C VAL A 191 16.54 -16.98 8.15
N THR A 192 15.44 -16.26 8.40
CA THR A 192 15.03 -15.89 9.76
C THR A 192 14.21 -16.98 10.48
N GLY A 193 13.92 -18.11 9.83
CA GLY A 193 13.16 -19.21 10.40
C GLY A 193 11.66 -18.97 10.56
N HIS A 194 11.10 -17.97 9.86
CA HIS A 194 9.69 -17.58 9.97
C HIS A 194 8.77 -18.22 8.92
N MET A 195 9.30 -19.03 8.00
CA MET A 195 8.55 -19.67 6.93
C MET A 195 7.37 -20.52 7.44
N GLU A 196 7.54 -21.29 8.50
CA GLU A 196 6.46 -22.12 9.03
C GLU A 196 5.35 -21.27 9.69
N THR A 197 5.73 -20.16 10.32
CA THR A 197 4.75 -19.17 10.82
C THR A 197 3.95 -18.58 9.66
N TYR A 198 4.63 -18.16 8.59
CA TYR A 198 3.96 -17.66 7.38
C TYR A 198 2.98 -18.69 6.81
N LYS A 199 3.41 -19.91 6.55
CA LYS A 199 2.54 -20.98 6.03
C LYS A 199 1.31 -21.22 6.89
N LYS A 200 1.45 -21.15 8.20
CA LYS A 200 0.37 -21.36 9.16
C LYS A 200 -0.71 -20.29 9.04
N TYR A 201 -0.33 -19.01 8.92
CA TYR A 201 -1.27 -17.91 9.01
C TYR A 201 -1.71 -17.35 7.64
N TRP A 202 -0.95 -17.65 6.57
CA TRP A 202 -1.17 -17.08 5.23
C TRP A 202 -1.53 -18.13 4.19
N ALA A 203 -1.96 -19.32 4.58
CA ALA A 203 -2.55 -20.27 3.64
C ALA A 203 -3.79 -19.64 2.99
N ALA A 204 -3.81 -19.60 1.64
CA ALA A 204 -4.98 -19.12 0.91
C ALA A 204 -6.12 -20.12 1.08
N ARG A 205 -7.30 -19.64 1.45
CA ARG A 205 -8.51 -20.47 1.48
C ARG A 205 -9.02 -20.66 0.05
N GLU A 206 -9.53 -21.83 -0.23
CA GLU A 206 -10.22 -22.15 -1.50
C GLU A 206 -11.50 -21.34 -1.67
#